data_49c2b4613292eba3cd1e6d65ef13b392
#
_entry.id   49c2b4613292eba3cd1e6d65ef13b392
#
_cell.length_a   1.000
_cell.length_b   1.000
_cell.length_c   1.000
_cell.angle_alpha   90.00
_cell.angle_beta   90.00
_cell.angle_gamma   90.00
#
_symmetry.space_group_name_H-M   'P 1'
#
loop_
_entity.id
_entity.type
_entity.pdbx_description
1 polymer ?
#
loop_
_entity_poly.entity_id
_entity_poly.type
_entity_poly.pdbx_seq_one_letter_code
_entity_poly.pdbx_strand_id
1 'polypeptide(L)'
;MDVITRLAALLVAFLMALEAFAPERTETLRVEHHERVPRWHRVDDYRLEFSGGRLESCLVGWSAFNALNDGDVVVVDSGRVSRSCYGIRRGDEVIRPASSYKWLLLLPIALLLAAAFGWIRFERGVDDDRRAGDGWVG
;
A
#
# COMPACT_ATOMS: atom_id res chain seq x y z
N MET A 1 0.80 -9.35 -25.60
CA MET A 1 1.38 -9.25 -24.24
C MET A 1 2.23 -10.48 -23.99
N ASP A 2 3.49 -10.26 -23.73
CA ASP A 2 4.45 -11.34 -23.57
C ASP A 2 4.24 -12.12 -22.28
N VAL A 3 4.64 -13.39 -22.28
CA VAL A 3 4.58 -14.26 -21.09
C VAL A 3 5.30 -13.63 -19.89
N ILE A 4 6.43 -12.97 -20.16
CA ILE A 4 7.21 -12.27 -19.14
C ILE A 4 6.41 -11.16 -18.46
N THR A 5 5.65 -10.38 -19.24
CA THR A 5 4.82 -9.29 -18.72
C THR A 5 3.68 -9.83 -17.84
N ARG A 6 3.09 -10.95 -18.24
CA ARG A 6 2.04 -11.63 -17.45
C ARG A 6 2.58 -12.17 -16.14
N LEU A 7 3.74 -12.81 -16.16
CA LEU A 7 4.40 -13.31 -14.97
C LEU A 7 4.80 -12.17 -14.02
N ALA A 8 5.31 -11.06 -14.57
CA ALA A 8 5.64 -9.87 -13.78
C ALA A 8 4.39 -9.27 -13.11
N ALA A 9 3.27 -9.15 -13.85
CA ALA A 9 2.01 -8.66 -13.29
C ALA A 9 1.47 -9.56 -12.18
N LEU A 10 1.54 -10.87 -12.37
CA LEU A 10 1.14 -11.84 -11.33
C LEU A 10 2.03 -11.77 -10.09
N LEU A 11 3.34 -11.59 -10.28
CA LEU A 11 4.28 -11.44 -9.17
C LEU A 11 3.98 -10.17 -8.37
N VAL A 12 3.76 -9.04 -9.05
CA VAL A 12 3.39 -7.78 -8.38
C VAL A 12 2.06 -7.91 -7.64
N ALA A 13 1.05 -8.52 -8.25
CA ALA A 13 -0.23 -8.77 -7.61
C ALA A 13 -0.09 -9.67 -6.38
N PHE A 14 0.76 -10.69 -6.44
CA PHE A 14 1.05 -11.57 -5.30
C PHE A 14 1.74 -10.83 -4.15
N LEU A 15 2.73 -9.98 -4.44
CA LEU A 15 3.41 -9.17 -3.44
C LEU A 15 2.45 -8.18 -2.76
N MET A 16 1.58 -7.54 -3.54
CA MET A 16 0.55 -6.65 -3.01
C MET A 16 -0.47 -7.40 -2.16
N ALA A 17 -0.86 -8.62 -2.55
CA ALA A 17 -1.75 -9.46 -1.77
C ALA A 17 -1.12 -9.89 -0.44
N LEU A 18 0.16 -10.22 -0.43
CA LEU A 18 0.89 -10.53 0.79
C LEU A 18 0.86 -9.34 1.78
N GLU A 19 1.07 -8.13 1.29
CA GLU A 19 0.97 -6.92 2.12
C GLU A 19 -0.44 -6.70 2.65
N ALA A 20 -1.46 -6.86 1.81
CA ALA A 20 -2.86 -6.64 2.19
C ALA A 20 -3.37 -7.66 3.21
N PHE A 21 -2.94 -8.91 3.12
CA PHE A 21 -3.39 -10.00 3.98
C PHE A 21 -2.41 -10.34 5.11
N ALA A 22 -1.19 -9.81 5.10
CA ALA A 22 -0.26 -9.98 6.19
C ALA A 22 -0.82 -9.36 7.48
N PRO A 23 -0.73 -10.05 8.63
CA PRO A 23 -1.18 -9.47 9.88
C PRO A 23 -0.35 -8.23 10.21
N GLU A 24 -1.02 -7.19 10.67
CA GLU A 24 -0.38 -5.99 11.19
C GLU A 24 0.44 -6.31 12.43
N ARG A 25 1.56 -5.65 12.55
CA ARG A 25 2.38 -5.74 13.74
C ARG A 25 2.10 -4.56 14.65
N THR A 26 1.66 -4.85 15.86
CA THR A 26 1.41 -3.84 16.89
C THR A 26 2.58 -3.83 17.86
N GLU A 27 3.20 -2.68 18.05
CA GLU A 27 4.33 -2.49 18.94
C GLU A 27 4.09 -1.29 19.87
N THR A 28 4.56 -1.41 21.11
CA THR A 28 4.64 -0.26 22.03
C THR A 28 6.01 0.39 21.87
N LEU A 29 6.01 1.63 21.43
CA LEU A 29 7.22 2.39 21.12
C LEU A 29 7.24 3.71 21.88
N ARG A 30 8.43 4.24 22.07
CA ARG A 30 8.64 5.57 22.62
C ARG A 30 9.04 6.55 21.52
N VAL A 31 8.41 7.70 21.48
CA VAL A 31 8.80 8.78 20.58
C VAL A 31 10.09 9.41 21.10
N GLU A 32 11.18 9.30 20.37
CA GLU A 32 12.46 9.89 20.74
C GLU A 32 12.64 11.29 20.15
N HIS A 33 12.25 11.47 18.91
CA HIS A 33 12.52 12.70 18.19
C HIS A 33 11.43 13.01 17.15
N HIS A 34 11.17 14.31 16.99
CA HIS A 34 10.34 14.86 15.92
C HIS A 34 11.23 15.54 14.91
N GLU A 35 11.07 15.23 13.65
CA GLU A 35 11.82 15.84 12.58
C GLU A 35 10.88 16.34 11.48
N ARG A 36 11.05 17.61 11.12
CA ARG A 36 10.41 18.19 9.94
C ARG A 36 11.39 18.08 8.78
N VAL A 37 11.03 17.31 7.76
CA VAL A 37 11.83 17.14 6.55
C VAL A 37 11.30 18.08 5.47
N PRO A 38 11.99 19.18 5.14
CA PRO A 38 11.56 20.07 4.08
C PRO A 38 11.68 19.38 2.73
N ARG A 39 10.62 19.44 1.93
CA ARG A 39 10.63 18.99 0.53
C ARG A 39 10.57 20.16 -0.42
N TRP A 40 11.39 20.13 -1.43
CA TRP A 40 11.37 21.14 -2.47
C TRP A 40 10.09 21.02 -3.31
N HIS A 41 9.34 22.12 -3.42
CA HIS A 41 8.07 22.24 -4.16
C HIS A 41 6.89 21.40 -3.66
N ARG A 42 6.97 20.85 -2.43
CA ARG A 42 5.88 20.08 -1.81
C ARG A 42 5.68 20.47 -0.35
N VAL A 43 4.55 20.06 0.21
CA VAL A 43 4.32 20.13 1.65
C VAL A 43 5.40 19.33 2.37
N ASP A 44 5.95 19.91 3.47
CA ASP A 44 6.98 19.25 4.26
C ASP A 44 6.50 17.90 4.81
N ASP A 45 7.39 16.95 4.86
CA ASP A 45 7.15 15.69 5.55
C ASP A 45 7.47 15.82 7.04
N TYR A 46 6.67 15.14 7.85
CA TYR A 46 6.85 15.06 9.29
C TYR A 46 7.25 13.65 9.65
N ARG A 47 8.40 13.49 10.28
CA ARG A 47 8.95 12.21 10.71
C ARG A 47 8.96 12.12 12.21
N LEU A 48 8.50 10.96 12.73
CA LEU A 48 8.68 10.57 14.12
C LEU A 48 9.72 9.46 14.18
N GLU A 49 10.70 9.59 15.08
CA GLU A 49 11.66 8.55 15.37
C GLU A 49 11.27 7.84 16.66
N PHE A 50 11.34 6.51 16.65
CA PHE A 50 10.93 5.66 17.76
C PHE A 50 12.08 4.83 18.32
N SER A 51 11.94 4.44 19.59
CA SER A 51 12.81 3.47 20.24
C SER A 51 11.98 2.39 20.94
N GLY A 52 12.61 1.26 21.21
CA GLY A 52 12.03 0.16 21.96
C GLY A 52 11.35 -0.91 21.14
N GLY A 53 11.44 -0.86 19.80
CA GLY A 53 10.86 -1.86 18.92
C GLY A 53 11.56 -1.95 17.59
N ARG A 54 10.95 -2.68 16.66
CA ARG A 54 11.49 -2.92 15.33
C ARG A 54 11.34 -1.72 14.38
N LEU A 55 10.26 -0.96 14.56
CA LEU A 55 10.02 0.23 13.76
C LEU A 55 10.87 1.38 14.28
N GLU A 56 11.72 1.93 13.42
CA GLU A 56 12.65 2.99 13.78
C GLU A 56 12.06 4.38 13.54
N SER A 57 11.30 4.56 12.47
CA SER A 57 10.73 5.85 12.08
C SER A 57 9.45 5.70 11.30
N CYS A 58 8.67 6.78 11.25
CA CYS A 58 7.39 6.82 10.58
C CYS A 58 7.11 8.23 10.07
N LEU A 59 6.59 8.33 8.86
CA LEU A 59 6.06 9.57 8.33
C LEU A 59 4.62 9.74 8.76
N VAL A 60 4.29 10.91 9.31
CA VAL A 60 2.96 11.25 9.83
C VAL A 60 2.46 12.56 9.25
N GLY A 61 1.14 12.81 9.39
CA GLY A 61 0.56 14.09 9.07
C GLY A 61 0.83 15.14 10.15
N TRP A 62 0.54 16.39 9.84
CA TRP A 62 0.71 17.53 10.74
C TRP A 62 -0.02 17.36 12.09
N SER A 63 -1.24 16.87 12.07
CA SER A 63 -2.04 16.68 13.29
C SER A 63 -1.40 15.68 14.26
N ALA A 64 -0.91 14.56 13.75
CA ALA A 64 -0.21 13.56 14.55
C ALA A 64 1.14 14.08 15.05
N PHE A 65 1.87 14.80 14.22
CA PHE A 65 3.14 15.43 14.58
C PHE A 65 2.99 16.42 15.73
N ASN A 66 1.96 17.25 15.72
CA ASN A 66 1.69 18.20 16.79
C ASN A 66 1.13 17.58 18.07
N ALA A 67 0.40 16.49 17.96
CA ALA A 67 -0.24 15.84 19.09
C ALA A 67 0.74 15.05 19.96
N LEU A 68 1.86 14.61 19.40
CA LEU A 68 2.87 13.80 20.06
C LEU A 68 4.05 14.66 20.53
N ASN A 69 4.57 14.34 21.70
CA ASN A 69 5.76 14.97 22.27
C ASN A 69 6.88 13.93 22.40
N ASP A 70 8.13 14.41 22.44
CA ASP A 70 9.28 13.56 22.69
C ASP A 70 9.16 12.89 24.08
N GLY A 71 9.40 11.60 24.12
CA GLY A 71 9.24 10.80 25.32
C GLY A 71 7.87 10.14 25.50
N ASP A 72 6.89 10.45 24.67
CA ASP A 72 5.57 9.80 24.72
C ASP A 72 5.68 8.32 24.36
N VAL A 73 4.96 7.49 25.10
CA VAL A 73 4.82 6.06 24.83
C VAL A 73 3.55 5.85 24.01
N VAL A 74 3.71 5.27 22.83
CA VAL A 74 2.62 5.07 21.88
C VAL A 74 2.55 3.61 21.42
N VAL A 75 1.37 3.18 21.03
CA VAL A 75 1.14 1.89 20.38
C VAL A 75 1.01 2.14 18.88
N VAL A 76 1.88 1.56 18.10
CA VAL A 76 1.96 1.76 16.65
C VAL A 76 1.62 0.47 15.93
N ASP A 77 0.64 0.55 15.02
CA ASP A 77 0.30 -0.52 14.10
C ASP A 77 1.09 -0.33 12.81
N SER A 78 1.94 -1.29 12.47
CA SER A 78 2.80 -1.25 11.29
C SER A 78 2.61 -2.48 10.41
N GLY A 79 2.93 -2.34 9.12
CA GLY A 79 2.94 -3.46 8.18
C GLY A 79 4.12 -4.40 8.44
N ARG A 80 3.91 -5.70 8.21
CA ARG A 80 4.99 -6.69 8.34
C ARG A 80 5.99 -6.65 7.20
N VAL A 81 5.51 -6.41 5.99
CA VAL A 81 6.31 -6.38 4.78
C VAL A 81 6.84 -4.98 4.54
N SER A 82 5.96 -3.98 4.53
CA SER A 82 6.36 -2.57 4.54
C SER A 82 6.48 -2.07 5.98
N ARG A 83 7.49 -1.28 6.24
CA ARG A 83 7.68 -0.63 7.54
C ARG A 83 6.86 0.66 7.67
N SER A 84 5.67 0.67 7.10
CA SER A 84 4.76 1.81 7.12
C SER A 84 3.89 1.80 8.37
N CYS A 85 3.67 2.96 8.95
CA CYS A 85 2.73 3.13 10.07
C CYS A 85 1.31 3.24 9.54
N TYR A 86 0.43 2.41 10.05
CA TYR A 86 -0.99 2.47 9.73
C TYR A 86 -1.82 3.17 10.79
N GLY A 87 -1.45 3.04 12.05
CA GLY A 87 -2.16 3.66 13.15
C GLY A 87 -1.25 3.96 14.32
N ILE A 88 -1.55 5.02 15.06
CA ILE A 88 -0.83 5.43 16.28
C ILE A 88 -1.84 5.73 17.35
N ARG A 89 -1.66 5.16 18.54
CA ARG A 89 -2.49 5.39 19.73
C ARG A 89 -1.61 5.74 20.92
N ARG A 90 -2.06 6.69 21.71
CA ARG A 90 -1.44 7.05 22.99
C ARG A 90 -2.44 6.79 24.12
N GLY A 91 -2.29 5.67 24.84
CA GLY A 91 -3.31 5.20 25.78
C GLY A 91 -4.62 4.91 25.06
N ASP A 92 -5.71 5.55 25.52
CA ASP A 92 -7.04 5.44 24.88
C ASP A 92 -7.25 6.46 23.75
N GLU A 93 -6.33 7.38 23.56
CA GLU A 93 -6.41 8.43 22.55
C GLU A 93 -5.89 7.92 21.19
N VAL A 94 -6.74 8.01 20.16
CA VAL A 94 -6.36 7.70 18.78
C VAL A 94 -5.72 8.93 18.16
N ILE A 95 -4.41 8.90 17.97
CA ILE A 95 -3.67 9.99 17.34
C ILE A 95 -3.80 9.92 15.81
N ARG A 96 -3.65 8.73 15.27
CA ARG A 96 -3.87 8.44 13.86
C ARG A 96 -4.73 7.19 13.77
N PRO A 97 -5.95 7.28 13.22
CA PRO A 97 -6.80 6.11 13.07
C PRO A 97 -6.14 5.09 12.15
N ALA A 98 -6.35 3.80 12.44
CA ALA A 98 -5.89 2.73 11.58
C ALA A 98 -6.40 2.96 10.17
N SER A 99 -5.48 3.07 9.22
CA SER A 99 -5.81 3.40 7.84
C SER A 99 -6.56 2.23 7.17
N SER A 100 -7.67 2.52 6.50
CA SER A 100 -8.33 1.58 5.59
C SER A 100 -7.59 1.41 4.26
N TYR A 101 -6.35 1.81 4.20
CA TYR A 101 -5.47 1.74 3.04
C TYR A 101 -5.36 0.33 2.43
N LYS A 102 -5.54 -0.70 3.23
CA LYS A 102 -5.56 -2.09 2.76
C LYS A 102 -6.63 -2.35 1.70
N TRP A 103 -7.78 -1.72 1.83
CA TRP A 103 -8.85 -1.82 0.84
C TRP A 103 -8.47 -1.19 -0.50
N LEU A 104 -7.71 -0.11 -0.46
CA LEU A 104 -7.18 0.52 -1.67
C LEU A 104 -6.17 -0.35 -2.42
N LEU A 105 -5.46 -1.23 -1.72
CA LEU A 105 -4.55 -2.20 -2.34
C LEU A 105 -5.30 -3.29 -3.11
N LEU A 106 -6.54 -3.58 -2.77
CA LEU A 106 -7.36 -4.57 -3.47
C LEU A 106 -7.77 -4.09 -4.87
N LEU A 107 -7.93 -2.79 -5.09
CA LEU A 107 -8.28 -2.23 -6.40
C LEU A 107 -7.22 -2.52 -7.48
N PRO A 108 -5.94 -2.20 -7.30
CA PRO A 108 -4.92 -2.52 -8.30
C PRO A 108 -4.74 -4.03 -8.49
N ILE A 109 -4.91 -4.84 -7.44
CA ILE A 109 -4.89 -6.30 -7.55
C ILE A 109 -6.03 -6.79 -8.45
N ALA A 110 -7.25 -6.32 -8.22
CA ALA A 110 -8.41 -6.67 -9.02
C ALA A 110 -8.23 -6.25 -10.49
N LEU A 111 -7.70 -5.04 -10.74
CA LEU A 111 -7.40 -4.55 -12.09
C LEU A 111 -6.34 -5.39 -12.80
N LEU A 112 -5.27 -5.76 -12.11
CA LEU A 112 -4.21 -6.62 -12.66
C LEU A 112 -4.73 -8.02 -13.02
N LEU A 113 -5.56 -8.61 -12.16
CA LEU A 113 -6.19 -9.89 -12.42
C LEU A 113 -7.18 -9.80 -13.58
N ALA A 114 -8.00 -8.76 -13.63
CA ALA A 114 -8.94 -8.53 -14.73
C ALA A 114 -8.20 -8.35 -16.07
N ALA A 115 -7.09 -7.60 -16.10
CA ALA A 115 -6.27 -7.44 -17.27
C ALA A 115 -5.63 -8.76 -17.73
N ALA A 116 -5.14 -9.58 -16.79
CA ALA A 116 -4.54 -10.87 -17.10
C ALA A 116 -5.55 -11.86 -17.69
N PHE A 117 -6.77 -11.91 -17.18
CA PHE A 117 -7.84 -12.81 -17.64
C PHE A 117 -8.68 -12.22 -18.77
N GLY A 118 -8.95 -10.91 -18.72
CA GLY A 118 -9.75 -10.22 -19.74
C GLY A 118 -9.06 -10.13 -21.09
N TRP A 119 -7.75 -10.03 -21.11
CA TRP A 119 -6.97 -10.00 -22.35
C TRP A 119 -7.10 -11.28 -23.17
N ILE A 120 -7.15 -12.44 -22.51
CA ILE A 120 -7.34 -13.73 -23.18
C ILE A 120 -8.71 -13.79 -23.87
N ARG A 121 -9.74 -13.23 -23.29
CA ARG A 121 -11.07 -13.17 -23.88
C ARG A 121 -11.13 -12.20 -25.05
N PHE A 122 -10.41 -11.11 -24.98
CA PHE A 122 -10.37 -10.11 -26.03
C PHE A 122 -9.68 -10.65 -27.30
N GLU A 123 -8.58 -11.37 -27.18
CA GLU A 123 -7.91 -11.99 -28.32
C GLU A 123 -8.80 -13.00 -29.04
N ARG A 124 -9.56 -13.81 -28.28
CA ARG A 124 -10.51 -14.76 -28.88
C ARG A 124 -11.65 -14.08 -29.65
N GLY A 125 -12.15 -12.98 -29.13
CA GLY A 125 -13.20 -12.21 -29.81
C GLY A 125 -12.75 -11.61 -31.15
N VAL A 126 -11.52 -11.13 -31.20
CA VAL A 126 -10.95 -10.55 -32.45
C VAL A 126 -10.73 -11.61 -33.52
N ASP A 127 -10.32 -12.81 -33.17
CA ASP A 127 -10.12 -13.89 -34.14
C ASP A 127 -11.43 -14.42 -34.69
N ASP A 128 -12.49 -14.46 -33.91
CA ASP A 128 -13.82 -14.87 -34.35
C ASP A 128 -14.42 -13.83 -35.33
N ASP A 129 -14.23 -12.55 -35.09
CA ASP A 129 -14.69 -11.50 -36.02
C ASP A 129 -13.96 -11.52 -37.37
N ARG A 130 -12.69 -11.87 -37.37
CA ARG A 130 -11.93 -12.02 -38.62
C ARG A 130 -12.41 -13.20 -39.46
N ARG A 131 -12.73 -14.33 -38.80
CA ARG A 131 -13.29 -15.47 -39.52
C ARG A 131 -14.68 -15.24 -40.09
N ALA A 132 -15.51 -14.47 -39.37
CA ALA A 132 -16.83 -14.09 -39.84
C ALA A 132 -16.78 -13.14 -41.05
N GLY A 133 -15.72 -12.30 -41.17
CA GLY A 133 -15.51 -11.37 -42.26
C GLY A 133 -15.13 -12.06 -43.60
N ASP A 134 -14.40 -13.14 -43.54
CA ASP A 134 -13.92 -13.86 -44.73
C ASP A 134 -15.00 -14.75 -45.40
N GLY A 135 -16.11 -14.97 -44.76
CA GLY A 135 -17.21 -15.77 -45.26
C GLY A 135 -18.15 -15.03 -46.27
N TRP A 136 -17.93 -13.75 -46.50
CA TRP A 136 -18.79 -12.91 -47.35
C TRP A 136 -18.21 -12.59 -48.71
N VAL A 137 -17.04 -13.04 -49.02
CA VAL A 137 -16.39 -12.87 -50.30
C VAL A 137 -16.51 -14.14 -51.11
N GLY A 138 -17.64 -14.26 -51.77
CA GLY A 138 -17.89 -15.42 -52.60
C GLY A 138 -18.64 -15.07 -53.86
#